data_629f005b21bd56f813886549a3e97b94
#
_entry.id   629f005b21bd56f813886549a3e97b94
#
_cell.length_a   1.000
_cell.length_b   1.000
_cell.length_c   1.000
_cell.angle_alpha   90.00
_cell.angle_beta   90.00
_cell.angle_gamma   90.00
#
_symmetry.space_group_name_H-M   'P 1'
#
loop_
_entity.id
_entity.type
_entity.pdbx_description
1 polymer ?
#
loop_
_entity_poly.entity_id
_entity_poly.type
_entity_poly.pdbx_seq_one_letter_code
_entity_poly.pdbx_strand_id
1 'polypeptide(L)'
;IWGWASWRRAWEHFDMEISTWPLAKANHSLRAAFSSDREYQDWKPILDRQFAGEIDTWDFPWQYACWANHGLSIIPERNLISNIGFGRDATHTIVPESHLANRPTTSIGKLVHPTLILPNHKADQFTLEQIFSPMLSPQPSVPKPKWYRRLMPSRKAA
;
A
#
# COMPACT_ATOMS: atom_id res chain seq x y z
N ILE A 1 -4.93 -0.99 2.89
CA ILE A 1 -4.82 -2.29 3.57
C ILE A 1 -5.69 -2.26 4.82
N TRP A 2 -6.74 -3.10 4.89
CA TRP A 2 -7.66 -3.17 6.02
C TRP A 2 -7.74 -4.59 6.53
N GLY A 3 -7.78 -4.75 7.89
CA GLY A 3 -7.89 -6.07 8.51
C GLY A 3 -6.72 -6.99 8.18
N TRP A 4 -5.50 -6.56 8.46
CA TRP A 4 -4.29 -7.31 8.17
C TRP A 4 -3.51 -7.67 9.43
N ALA A 5 -2.62 -8.63 9.30
CA ALA A 5 -1.67 -9.01 10.34
C ALA A 5 -0.33 -9.39 9.70
N SER A 6 0.73 -9.31 10.47
CA SER A 6 2.07 -9.69 10.05
C SER A 6 2.78 -10.47 11.15
N TRP A 7 3.79 -11.21 10.77
CA TRP A 7 4.70 -11.86 11.71
C TRP A 7 5.72 -10.85 12.25
N ARG A 8 6.09 -11.00 13.52
CA ARG A 8 7.12 -10.16 14.14
C ARG A 8 8.39 -10.10 13.29
N ARG A 9 8.90 -11.25 12.84
CA ARG A 9 10.10 -11.34 12.00
C ARG A 9 10.00 -10.55 10.68
N ALA A 10 8.80 -10.43 10.12
CA ALA A 10 8.58 -9.65 8.90
C ALA A 10 8.51 -8.14 9.23
N TRP A 11 7.90 -7.80 10.37
CA TRP A 11 7.81 -6.42 10.82
C TRP A 11 9.17 -5.82 11.24
N GLU A 12 10.14 -6.63 11.60
CA GLU A 12 11.52 -6.20 11.88
C GLU A 12 12.20 -5.56 10.66
N HIS A 13 11.71 -5.81 9.45
CA HIS A 13 12.17 -5.17 8.21
C HIS A 13 11.47 -3.84 7.89
N PHE A 14 10.51 -3.43 8.72
CA PHE A 14 9.80 -2.17 8.50
C PHE A 14 10.72 -0.99 8.76
N ASP A 15 10.83 -0.14 7.74
CA ASP A 15 11.57 1.13 7.80
C ASP A 15 10.67 2.23 7.24
N MET A 16 10.23 3.15 8.10
CA MET A 16 9.36 4.26 7.73
C MET A 16 10.00 5.20 6.71
N GLU A 17 11.31 5.34 6.76
CA GLU A 17 12.08 6.22 5.89
C GLU A 17 12.45 5.54 4.55
N ILE A 18 12.21 4.24 4.41
CA ILE A 18 12.65 3.43 3.27
C ILE A 18 14.10 3.75 2.86
N SER A 19 14.99 3.79 3.86
CA SER A 19 16.37 4.30 3.75
C SER A 19 17.20 3.63 2.64
N THR A 20 16.88 2.40 2.27
CA THR A 20 17.54 1.65 1.21
C THR A 20 17.03 1.95 -0.20
N TRP A 21 15.94 2.75 -0.34
CA TRP A 21 15.33 3.05 -1.63
C TRP A 21 16.29 3.70 -2.66
N PRO A 22 17.15 4.68 -2.31
CA PRO A 22 18.09 5.26 -3.27
C PRO A 22 19.02 4.23 -3.91
N LEU A 23 19.51 3.27 -3.11
CA LEU A 23 20.36 2.19 -3.60
C LEU A 23 19.57 1.21 -4.47
N ALA A 24 18.40 0.79 -4.02
CA ALA A 24 17.52 -0.12 -4.76
C ALA A 24 17.07 0.48 -6.11
N LYS A 25 16.84 1.80 -6.14
CA LYS A 25 16.51 2.54 -7.36
C LYS A 25 17.69 2.59 -8.34
N ALA A 26 18.89 2.89 -7.83
CA ALA A 26 20.08 3.05 -8.65
C ALA A 26 20.51 1.74 -9.34
N ASN A 27 20.41 0.61 -8.67
CA ASN A 27 20.80 -0.69 -9.18
C ASN A 27 19.64 -1.54 -9.73
N HIS A 28 18.43 -0.99 -9.75
CA HIS A 28 17.20 -1.66 -10.18
C HIS A 28 16.90 -2.99 -9.44
N SER A 29 17.45 -3.20 -8.25
CA SER A 29 17.31 -4.48 -7.52
C SER A 29 15.87 -4.83 -7.18
N LEU A 30 15.02 -3.81 -7.00
CA LEU A 30 13.60 -4.00 -6.69
C LEU A 30 12.77 -4.45 -7.91
N ARG A 31 13.33 -4.32 -9.14
CA ARG A 31 12.60 -4.64 -10.38
C ARG A 31 12.03 -6.07 -10.39
N ALA A 32 12.77 -7.02 -9.82
CA ALA A 32 12.37 -8.43 -9.79
C ALA A 32 11.15 -8.72 -8.87
N ALA A 33 10.78 -7.79 -8.00
CA ALA A 33 9.60 -7.90 -7.15
C ALA A 33 8.27 -7.58 -7.87
N PHE A 34 8.35 -7.03 -9.10
CA PHE A 34 7.19 -6.60 -9.87
C PHE A 34 6.91 -7.53 -11.06
N SER A 35 5.64 -7.69 -11.40
CA SER A 35 5.20 -8.55 -12.50
C SER A 35 5.53 -7.97 -13.88
N SER A 36 5.73 -6.65 -13.99
CA SER A 36 6.02 -5.95 -15.24
C SER A 36 6.88 -4.71 -15.03
N ASP A 37 7.56 -4.25 -16.11
CA ASP A 37 8.27 -2.96 -16.10
C ASP A 37 7.32 -1.80 -15.82
N ARG A 38 6.13 -1.85 -16.39
CA ARG A 38 5.11 -0.82 -16.19
C ARG A 38 4.77 -0.67 -14.70
N GLU A 39 4.50 -1.77 -14.02
CA GLU A 39 4.20 -1.75 -12.58
C GLU A 39 5.34 -1.11 -11.79
N TYR A 40 6.59 -1.49 -12.08
CA TYR A 40 7.75 -0.89 -11.43
C TYR A 40 7.86 0.62 -11.70
N GLN A 41 7.59 1.07 -12.93
CA GLN A 41 7.62 2.50 -13.29
C GLN A 41 6.47 3.28 -12.60
N ASP A 42 5.30 2.68 -12.45
CA ASP A 42 4.15 3.28 -11.76
C ASP A 42 4.44 3.48 -10.25
N TRP A 43 5.17 2.54 -9.62
CA TRP A 43 5.52 2.63 -8.20
C TRP A 43 6.71 3.55 -7.89
N LYS A 44 7.64 3.74 -8.80
CA LYS A 44 8.83 4.59 -8.56
C LYS A 44 8.50 6.00 -8.05
N PRO A 45 7.58 6.76 -8.67
CA PRO A 45 7.24 8.11 -8.18
C PRO A 45 6.68 8.11 -6.77
N ILE A 46 5.94 7.06 -6.39
CA ILE A 46 5.38 6.92 -5.05
C ILE A 46 6.50 6.72 -4.04
N LEU A 47 7.43 5.82 -4.33
CA LEU A 47 8.58 5.56 -3.47
C LEU A 47 9.52 6.77 -3.40
N ASP A 48 9.70 7.52 -4.48
CA ASP A 48 10.45 8.79 -4.48
C ASP A 48 9.81 9.81 -3.51
N ARG A 49 8.50 9.99 -3.58
CA ARG A 49 7.76 10.90 -2.71
C ARG A 49 7.72 10.42 -1.26
N GLN A 50 7.62 9.11 -1.04
CA GLN A 50 7.71 8.53 0.31
C GLN A 50 9.09 8.80 0.91
N PHE A 51 10.16 8.54 0.16
CA PHE A 51 11.54 8.81 0.59
C PHE A 51 11.80 10.30 0.86
N ALA A 52 11.22 11.18 0.03
CA ALA A 52 11.27 12.63 0.24
C ALA A 52 10.43 13.11 1.45
N GLY A 53 9.69 12.23 2.12
CA GLY A 53 8.82 12.57 3.24
C GLY A 53 7.58 13.37 2.85
N GLU A 54 7.18 13.32 1.59
CA GLU A 54 5.99 14.00 1.07
C GLU A 54 4.70 13.23 1.34
N ILE A 55 4.81 11.93 1.61
CA ILE A 55 3.69 11.04 1.91
C ILE A 55 3.81 10.61 3.36
N ASP A 56 2.75 10.86 4.14
CA ASP A 56 2.67 10.48 5.55
C ASP A 56 1.72 9.28 5.70
N THR A 57 2.26 8.09 5.45
CA THR A 57 1.55 6.83 5.62
C THR A 57 2.54 5.70 5.90
N TRP A 58 2.09 4.66 6.58
CA TRP A 58 2.90 3.49 6.93
C TRP A 58 2.80 2.35 5.90
N ASP A 59 1.78 2.35 5.07
CA ASP A 59 1.45 1.25 4.16
C ASP A 59 2.41 1.16 2.96
N PHE A 60 2.87 2.28 2.39
CA PHE A 60 3.89 2.26 1.35
C PHE A 60 5.25 1.81 1.85
N PRO A 61 5.77 2.28 3.01
CA PRO A 61 6.97 1.70 3.62
C PRO A 61 6.84 0.21 3.92
N TRP A 62 5.68 -0.24 4.38
CA TRP A 62 5.45 -1.66 4.61
C TRP A 62 5.45 -2.47 3.31
N GLN A 63 4.81 -1.95 2.27
CA GLN A 63 4.83 -2.59 0.95
C GLN A 63 6.25 -2.67 0.39
N TYR A 64 7.03 -1.59 0.53
CA TYR A 64 8.45 -1.58 0.17
C TYR A 64 9.24 -2.64 0.94
N ALA A 65 9.06 -2.75 2.25
CA ALA A 65 9.72 -3.76 3.08
C ALA A 65 9.38 -5.19 2.61
N CYS A 66 8.12 -5.46 2.24
CA CYS A 66 7.72 -6.74 1.67
C CYS A 66 8.48 -7.04 0.36
N TRP A 67 8.52 -6.11 -0.58
CA TRP A 67 9.22 -6.30 -1.86
C TRP A 67 10.73 -6.49 -1.67
N ALA A 68 11.36 -5.68 -0.84
CA ALA A 68 12.81 -5.73 -0.59
C ALA A 68 13.26 -7.04 0.07
N ASN A 69 12.33 -7.74 0.74
CA ASN A 69 12.59 -9.00 1.44
C ASN A 69 11.88 -10.20 0.82
N HIS A 70 11.41 -10.09 -0.43
CA HIS A 70 10.68 -11.15 -1.14
C HIS A 70 9.46 -11.70 -0.38
N GLY A 71 8.82 -10.83 0.43
CA GLY A 71 7.65 -11.17 1.22
C GLY A 71 6.41 -11.31 0.33
N LEU A 72 5.60 -12.34 0.60
CA LEU A 72 4.32 -12.55 -0.04
C LEU A 72 3.18 -12.25 0.94
N SER A 73 2.10 -11.67 0.43
CA SER A 73 0.86 -11.47 1.18
C SER A 73 -0.13 -12.59 0.87
N ILE A 74 -0.73 -13.16 1.91
CA ILE A 74 -1.81 -14.13 1.77
C ILE A 74 -3.12 -13.37 1.78
N ILE A 75 -3.86 -13.45 0.69
CA ILE A 75 -5.16 -12.80 0.52
C ILE A 75 -6.24 -13.88 0.48
N PRO A 76 -7.32 -13.78 1.29
CA PRO A 76 -8.42 -14.71 1.23
C PRO A 76 -9.19 -14.59 -0.09
N GLU A 77 -9.72 -15.71 -0.60
CA GLU A 77 -10.56 -15.75 -1.82
C GLU A 77 -11.85 -14.93 -1.67
N ARG A 78 -12.30 -14.75 -0.43
CA ARG A 78 -13.56 -14.06 -0.12
C ARG A 78 -13.31 -12.79 0.66
N ASN A 79 -14.14 -11.78 0.45
CA ASN A 79 -14.03 -10.55 1.23
C ASN A 79 -14.46 -10.79 2.69
N LEU A 80 -13.54 -10.60 3.62
CA LEU A 80 -13.74 -10.78 5.06
C LEU A 80 -13.90 -9.45 5.81
N ILE A 81 -13.59 -8.33 5.17
CA ILE A 81 -13.52 -7.02 5.82
C ILE A 81 -14.42 -6.01 5.10
N SER A 82 -15.20 -5.27 5.88
CA SER A 82 -15.94 -4.11 5.41
C SER A 82 -15.34 -2.85 6.04
N ASN A 83 -14.87 -1.92 5.22
CA ASN A 83 -14.43 -0.63 5.72
C ASN A 83 -15.63 0.30 5.83
N ILE A 84 -16.01 0.63 7.06
CA ILE A 84 -17.09 1.56 7.41
C ILE A 84 -16.58 3.00 7.60
N GLY A 85 -15.27 3.23 7.51
CA GLY A 85 -14.62 4.53 7.73
C GLY A 85 -14.57 5.43 6.49
N PHE A 86 -15.41 5.19 5.49
CA PHE A 86 -15.58 6.10 4.36
C PHE A 86 -16.54 7.24 4.73
N GLY A 87 -16.14 8.49 4.48
CA GLY A 87 -17.01 9.63 4.74
C GLY A 87 -16.26 10.93 4.97
N ARG A 88 -17.01 11.99 5.28
CA ARG A 88 -16.47 13.35 5.44
C ARG A 88 -15.43 13.48 6.56
N ASP A 89 -15.53 12.65 7.58
CA ASP A 89 -14.66 12.66 8.75
C ASP A 89 -13.49 11.65 8.62
N ALA A 90 -13.39 10.97 7.47
CA ALA A 90 -12.32 10.01 7.21
C ALA A 90 -10.98 10.71 6.97
N THR A 91 -9.89 10.16 7.49
CA THR A 91 -8.53 10.70 7.29
C THR A 91 -8.05 10.55 5.85
N HIS A 92 -8.34 9.44 5.20
CA HIS A 92 -7.82 9.09 3.87
C HIS A 92 -8.91 8.65 2.86
N THR A 93 -10.08 8.30 3.32
CA THR A 93 -11.16 7.70 2.51
C THR A 93 -12.40 8.60 2.48
N ILE A 94 -12.22 9.83 1.99
CA ILE A 94 -13.24 10.91 2.05
C ILE A 94 -14.39 10.74 1.04
N VAL A 95 -14.33 9.77 0.12
CA VAL A 95 -15.35 9.53 -0.92
C VAL A 95 -16.34 8.46 -0.44
N PRO A 96 -17.55 8.83 0.05
CA PRO A 96 -18.51 7.87 0.59
C PRO A 96 -19.01 6.87 -0.46
N GLU A 97 -19.09 7.29 -1.72
CA GLU A 97 -19.57 6.49 -2.86
C GLU A 97 -18.49 5.59 -3.45
N SER A 98 -17.33 5.47 -2.81
CA SER A 98 -16.28 4.59 -3.27
C SER A 98 -16.79 3.14 -3.38
N HIS A 99 -16.48 2.48 -4.49
CA HIS A 99 -16.78 1.05 -4.68
C HIS A 99 -16.08 0.15 -3.64
N LEU A 100 -15.15 0.69 -2.87
CA LEU A 100 -14.46 0.01 -1.78
C LEU A 100 -15.18 0.19 -0.43
N ALA A 101 -16.13 1.12 -0.33
CA ALA A 101 -16.88 1.38 0.89
C ALA A 101 -17.90 0.30 1.17
N ASN A 102 -18.10 -0.02 2.44
CA ASN A 102 -19.19 -0.88 2.92
C ASN A 102 -19.39 -2.20 2.15
N ARG A 103 -18.32 -2.79 1.65
CA ARG A 103 -18.41 -4.04 0.89
C ARG A 103 -18.95 -5.18 1.77
N PRO A 104 -19.86 -6.01 1.24
CA PRO A 104 -20.39 -7.13 2.00
C PRO A 104 -19.27 -8.11 2.34
N THR A 105 -19.35 -8.68 3.52
CA THR A 105 -18.41 -9.69 4.00
C THR A 105 -19.04 -11.09 3.90
N THR A 106 -18.19 -12.10 3.81
CA THR A 106 -18.62 -13.51 3.76
C THR A 106 -17.77 -14.31 4.73
N SER A 107 -18.34 -15.35 5.32
CA SER A 107 -17.58 -16.30 6.14
C SER A 107 -16.52 -17.01 5.31
N ILE A 108 -15.30 -17.13 5.85
CA ILE A 108 -14.21 -17.86 5.18
C ILE A 108 -14.50 -19.38 5.12
N GLY A 109 -15.34 -19.90 6.03
CA GLY A 109 -15.62 -21.33 6.14
C GLY A 109 -14.40 -22.14 6.58
N LYS A 110 -14.26 -23.35 6.01
CA LYS A 110 -13.10 -24.21 6.25
C LYS A 110 -11.89 -23.64 5.52
N LEU A 111 -10.78 -23.44 6.26
CA LEU A 111 -9.54 -22.98 5.65
C LEU A 111 -8.94 -24.06 4.74
N VAL A 112 -8.65 -23.66 3.51
CA VAL A 112 -7.92 -24.46 2.53
C VAL A 112 -6.72 -23.63 2.09
N HIS A 113 -5.54 -24.09 2.46
CA HIS A 113 -4.30 -23.40 2.10
C HIS A 113 -3.79 -23.82 0.72
N PRO A 114 -3.10 -22.95 -0.03
CA PRO A 114 -2.49 -23.34 -1.29
C PRO A 114 -1.39 -24.38 -1.03
N THR A 115 -1.28 -25.35 -1.92
CA THR A 115 -0.23 -26.37 -1.87
C THR A 115 1.16 -25.77 -2.15
N LEU A 116 1.20 -24.75 -3.01
CA LEU A 116 2.42 -24.03 -3.38
C LEU A 116 2.28 -22.56 -2.97
N ILE A 117 3.34 -22.01 -2.35
CA ILE A 117 3.40 -20.59 -1.98
C ILE A 117 4.14 -19.87 -3.09
N LEU A 118 3.38 -19.30 -4.03
CA LEU A 118 3.91 -18.58 -5.19
C LEU A 118 3.15 -17.27 -5.39
N PRO A 119 3.77 -16.25 -6.01
CA PRO A 119 3.08 -15.04 -6.42
C PRO A 119 1.94 -15.35 -7.40
N ASN A 120 0.82 -14.67 -7.24
CA ASN A 120 -0.28 -14.73 -8.20
C ASN A 120 -0.28 -13.46 -9.07
N HIS A 121 0.56 -13.45 -10.10
CA HIS A 121 0.73 -12.29 -10.98
C HIS A 121 -0.56 -11.80 -11.66
N LYS A 122 -1.53 -12.69 -11.87
CA LYS A 122 -2.86 -12.29 -12.41
C LYS A 122 -3.66 -11.47 -11.39
N ALA A 123 -3.61 -11.88 -10.12
CA ALA A 123 -4.26 -11.14 -9.04
C ALA A 123 -3.54 -9.81 -8.78
N ASP A 124 -2.22 -9.79 -8.85
CA ASP A 124 -1.41 -8.58 -8.70
C ASP A 124 -1.72 -7.59 -9.81
N GLN A 125 -1.75 -8.04 -11.06
CA GLN A 125 -2.10 -7.22 -12.22
C GLN A 125 -3.54 -6.67 -12.12
N PHE A 126 -4.50 -7.51 -11.74
CA PHE A 126 -5.88 -7.06 -11.51
C PHE A 126 -5.94 -5.97 -10.44
N THR A 127 -5.23 -6.14 -9.35
CA THR A 127 -5.17 -5.17 -8.26
C THR A 127 -4.54 -3.85 -8.73
N LEU A 128 -3.45 -3.92 -9.48
CA LEU A 128 -2.82 -2.74 -10.07
C LEU A 128 -3.82 -1.98 -10.96
N GLU A 129 -4.47 -2.66 -11.89
CA GLU A 129 -5.35 -2.03 -12.87
C GLU A 129 -6.64 -1.48 -12.27
N GLN A 130 -7.25 -2.21 -11.35
CA GLN A 130 -8.57 -1.87 -10.83
C GLN A 130 -8.54 -0.99 -9.57
N ILE A 131 -7.46 -1.03 -8.81
CA ILE A 131 -7.36 -0.34 -7.53
C ILE A 131 -6.30 0.76 -7.59
N PHE A 132 -5.05 0.41 -7.93
CA PHE A 132 -3.95 1.36 -7.85
C PHE A 132 -3.88 2.33 -9.02
N SER A 133 -4.03 1.89 -10.27
CA SER A 133 -3.95 2.79 -11.43
C SER A 133 -4.95 3.95 -11.37
N PRO A 134 -6.20 3.76 -10.94
CA PRO A 134 -7.12 4.88 -10.71
C PRO A 134 -6.68 5.82 -9.59
N MET A 135 -5.98 5.31 -8.56
CA MET A 135 -5.47 6.12 -7.44
C MET A 135 -4.19 6.88 -7.80
N LEU A 136 -3.40 6.36 -8.75
CA LEU A 136 -2.16 6.97 -9.24
C LEU A 136 -2.42 8.10 -10.23
N SER A 137 -3.60 8.15 -10.84
CA SER A 137 -4.02 9.28 -11.67
C SER A 137 -4.03 10.56 -10.83
N PRO A 138 -3.59 11.72 -11.36
CA PRO A 138 -3.59 12.98 -10.62
C PRO A 138 -4.97 13.27 -10.06
N GLN A 139 -5.16 13.04 -8.77
CA GLN A 139 -6.39 13.43 -8.10
C GLN A 139 -6.40 14.95 -7.96
N PRO A 140 -7.54 15.63 -8.18
CA PRO A 140 -7.65 17.05 -7.87
C PRO A 140 -7.26 17.25 -6.41
N SER A 141 -6.29 18.12 -6.16
CA SER A 141 -5.79 18.41 -4.82
C SER A 141 -6.93 18.95 -3.95
N VAL A 142 -7.43 18.13 -3.03
CA VAL A 142 -8.35 18.61 -2.00
C VAL A 142 -7.53 19.44 -1.01
N PRO A 143 -7.84 20.73 -0.80
CA PRO A 143 -7.09 21.55 0.14
C PRO A 143 -7.17 20.94 1.54
N LYS A 144 -6.02 20.54 2.10
CA LYS A 144 -5.97 20.04 3.47
C LYS A 144 -6.42 21.15 4.42
N PRO A 145 -7.34 20.89 5.37
CA PRO A 145 -7.82 21.92 6.29
C PRO A 145 -6.66 22.48 7.13
N LYS A 146 -6.70 23.78 7.43
CA LYS A 146 -5.62 24.49 8.12
C LYS A 146 -5.20 23.89 9.47
N TRP A 147 -6.09 23.15 10.14
CA TRP A 147 -5.78 22.47 11.41
C TRP A 147 -4.82 21.30 11.25
N TYR A 148 -4.78 20.63 10.08
CA TYR A 148 -3.87 19.50 9.79
C TYR A 148 -2.38 19.92 9.95
N ARG A 149 -2.03 21.15 9.58
CA ARG A 149 -0.67 21.69 9.74
C ARG A 149 -0.25 21.91 11.19
N ARG A 150 -1.19 22.01 12.13
CA ARG A 150 -0.90 22.25 13.55
C ARG A 150 -0.53 21.00 14.33
N LEU A 151 -0.87 19.82 13.81
CA LEU A 151 -0.63 18.53 14.49
C LEU A 151 0.65 17.83 14.01
N MET A 152 1.27 18.32 12.94
CA MET A 152 2.52 17.76 12.45
C MET A 152 3.71 18.51 13.08
N PRO A 153 4.59 17.83 13.83
CA PRO A 153 5.85 18.43 14.23
C PRO A 153 6.65 18.79 12.97
N SER A 154 7.13 20.03 12.88
CA SER A 154 8.03 20.43 11.80
C SER A 154 9.26 19.52 11.82
N ARG A 155 9.44 18.68 10.79
CA ARG A 155 10.72 17.98 10.59
C ARG A 155 11.80 19.06 10.44
N LYS A 156 12.69 19.19 11.42
CA LYS A 156 13.90 19.97 11.25
C LYS A 156 14.74 19.27 10.20
N ALA A 157 15.05 19.99 9.13
CA ALA A 157 16.07 19.58 8.18
C ALA A 157 17.37 19.36 8.96
N ALA A 158 17.91 18.16 8.91
CA ALA A 158 19.26 17.83 9.34
C ALA A 158 20.22 18.05 8.19
#